data_96e89083323585d45a6a5f10dde3013d
#
_entry.id   96e89083323585d45a6a5f10dde3013d
#
_cell.length_a   1.000
_cell.length_b   1.000
_cell.length_c   1.000
_cell.angle_alpha   90.00
_cell.angle_beta   90.00
_cell.angle_gamma   90.00
#
_symmetry.space_group_name_H-M   'P 1'
#
loop_
_entity.id
_entity.type
_entity.pdbx_description
1 polymer ?
#
loop_
_entity_poly.entity_id
_entity_poly.type
_entity_poly.pdbx_seq_one_letter_code
_entity_poly.pdbx_strand_id
1 'polypeptide(L)'
;MNIEDQLRCERECTRLCSDFAWTVDARDYDAFVGLFAADGIFERAGQKSIGHNAIRQFLDARPTGRVTRHICSNMRFELTGADTATGTCSALMYQASAATDAQRLQPLPASAPMVVDYVDDYVLTGSGWKFKHRNTKVVFSPA
;
A
#
# COMPACT_ATOMS: atom_id res chain seq x y z
N MET A 1 -1.10 -11.35 25.11
CA MET A 1 -1.24 -11.62 23.67
C MET A 1 -0.68 -13.00 23.40
N ASN A 2 -1.49 -13.86 22.82
CA ASN A 2 -1.07 -15.23 22.57
C ASN A 2 -0.48 -15.39 21.17
N ILE A 3 0.13 -16.55 20.91
CA ILE A 3 0.78 -16.82 19.64
C ILE A 3 -0.20 -16.86 18.46
N GLU A 4 -1.43 -17.28 18.70
CA GLU A 4 -2.43 -17.34 17.63
C GLU A 4 -2.82 -15.95 17.14
N ASP A 5 -2.97 -14.99 18.04
CA ASP A 5 -3.26 -13.60 17.71
C ASP A 5 -2.09 -12.97 16.94
N GLN A 6 -0.86 -13.25 17.37
CA GLN A 6 0.33 -12.78 16.67
C GLN A 6 0.41 -13.35 15.25
N LEU A 7 0.22 -14.65 15.08
CA LEU A 7 0.25 -15.30 13.76
C LEU A 7 -0.87 -14.81 12.86
N ARG A 8 -2.06 -14.59 13.40
CA ARG A 8 -3.17 -14.02 12.65
C ARG A 8 -2.84 -12.61 12.17
N CYS A 9 -2.31 -11.78 13.06
CA CYS A 9 -1.88 -10.42 12.72
C CYS A 9 -0.85 -10.43 11.59
N GLU A 10 0.21 -11.21 11.72
CA GLU A 10 1.26 -11.32 10.71
C GLU A 10 0.71 -11.77 9.36
N ARG A 11 -0.15 -12.77 9.35
CA ARG A 11 -0.77 -13.28 8.14
C ARG A 11 -1.67 -12.24 7.47
N GLU A 12 -2.57 -11.63 8.22
CA GLU A 12 -3.52 -10.66 7.66
C GLU A 12 -2.84 -9.36 7.23
N CYS A 13 -1.88 -8.87 8.00
CA CYS A 13 -1.15 -7.66 7.65
C CYS A 13 -0.20 -7.88 6.46
N THR A 14 0.41 -9.05 6.34
CA THR A 14 1.15 -9.43 5.13
C THR A 14 0.23 -9.39 3.90
N ARG A 15 -0.97 -9.94 4.04
CA ARG A 15 -1.96 -9.91 2.96
C ARG A 15 -2.38 -8.49 2.59
N LEU A 16 -2.58 -7.62 3.58
CA LEU A 16 -2.88 -6.21 3.32
C LEU A 16 -1.79 -5.53 2.48
N CYS A 17 -0.53 -5.78 2.79
CA CYS A 17 0.60 -5.23 2.03
C CYS A 17 0.61 -5.74 0.58
N SER A 18 0.37 -7.03 0.39
CA SER A 18 0.29 -7.63 -0.95
C SER A 18 -0.92 -7.11 -1.74
N ASP A 19 -2.09 -7.03 -1.10
CA ASP A 19 -3.31 -6.54 -1.74
C ASP A 19 -3.21 -5.05 -2.07
N PHE A 20 -2.52 -4.26 -1.24
CA PHE A 20 -2.21 -2.86 -1.54
C PHE A 20 -1.47 -2.73 -2.88
N ALA A 21 -0.41 -3.51 -3.07
CA ALA A 21 0.36 -3.51 -4.32
C ALA A 21 -0.49 -3.99 -5.51
N TRP A 22 -1.17 -5.11 -5.37
CA TRP A 22 -1.99 -5.67 -6.44
C TRP A 22 -3.12 -4.75 -6.87
N THR A 23 -3.85 -4.18 -5.92
CA THR A 23 -5.02 -3.36 -6.23
C THR A 23 -4.65 -2.01 -6.85
N VAL A 24 -3.59 -1.36 -6.38
CA VAL A 24 -3.14 -0.10 -6.99
C VAL A 24 -2.60 -0.33 -8.39
N ASP A 25 -1.85 -1.39 -8.60
CA ASP A 25 -1.28 -1.71 -9.92
C ASP A 25 -2.36 -2.15 -10.92
N ALA A 26 -3.40 -2.85 -10.45
CA ALA A 26 -4.54 -3.24 -11.26
C ALA A 26 -5.58 -2.12 -11.44
N ARG A 27 -5.41 -0.98 -10.78
CA ARG A 27 -6.38 0.11 -10.74
C ARG A 27 -7.75 -0.30 -10.17
N ASP A 28 -7.74 -1.30 -9.31
CA ASP A 28 -8.93 -1.68 -8.54
C ASP A 28 -9.01 -0.82 -7.28
N TYR A 29 -9.44 0.42 -7.48
CA TYR A 29 -9.41 1.43 -6.42
C TYR A 29 -10.48 1.21 -5.35
N ASP A 30 -11.60 0.57 -5.69
CA ASP A 30 -12.59 0.19 -4.68
C ASP A 30 -12.01 -0.84 -3.70
N ALA A 31 -11.32 -1.85 -4.21
CA ALA A 31 -10.65 -2.85 -3.39
C ALA A 31 -9.50 -2.22 -2.57
N PHE A 32 -8.73 -1.31 -3.18
CA PHE A 32 -7.66 -0.59 -2.49
C PHE A 32 -8.19 0.18 -1.27
N VAL A 33 -9.23 0.97 -1.48
CA VAL A 33 -9.85 1.78 -0.41
C VAL A 33 -10.37 0.88 0.71
N GLY A 34 -10.92 -0.28 0.37
CA GLY A 34 -11.42 -1.26 1.33
C GLY A 34 -10.35 -1.89 2.24
N LEU A 35 -9.06 -1.73 1.93
CA LEU A 35 -7.96 -2.17 2.78
C LEU A 35 -7.74 -1.26 3.99
N PHE A 36 -8.30 -0.05 3.95
CA PHE A 36 -8.19 0.94 5.02
C PHE A 36 -9.43 0.92 5.90
N ALA A 37 -9.24 1.19 7.20
CA ALA A 37 -10.35 1.48 8.09
C ALA A 37 -11.14 2.69 7.57
N ALA A 38 -12.38 2.85 7.99
CA ALA A 38 -13.28 3.92 7.51
C ALA A 38 -12.67 5.32 7.68
N ASP A 39 -11.93 5.54 8.77
CA ASP A 39 -11.18 6.76 9.08
C ASP A 39 -9.68 6.63 8.80
N GLY A 40 -9.29 5.63 8.03
CA GLY A 40 -7.90 5.34 7.72
C GLY A 40 -7.20 6.49 7.00
N ILE A 41 -5.89 6.56 7.16
CA ILE A 41 -5.05 7.63 6.61
C ILE A 41 -4.02 7.01 5.66
N PHE A 42 -4.00 7.51 4.43
CA PHE A 42 -2.91 7.25 3.51
C PHE A 42 -2.08 8.52 3.37
N GLU A 43 -0.83 8.45 3.82
CA GLU A 43 0.10 9.57 3.81
C GLU A 43 1.23 9.33 2.83
N ARG A 44 1.50 10.32 1.99
CA ARG A 44 2.60 10.28 1.02
C ARG A 44 3.15 11.69 0.82
N ALA A 45 4.49 11.83 0.90
CA ALA A 45 5.17 13.11 0.70
C ALA A 45 4.61 14.24 1.57
N GLY A 46 4.26 13.93 2.82
CA GLY A 46 3.71 14.89 3.76
C GLY A 46 2.24 15.23 3.55
N GLN A 47 1.58 14.65 2.53
CA GLN A 47 0.17 14.84 2.26
C GLN A 47 -0.64 13.67 2.79
N LYS A 48 -1.70 13.98 3.54
CA LYS A 48 -2.58 12.98 4.14
C LYS A 48 -3.92 12.95 3.41
N SER A 49 -4.31 11.75 3.00
CA SER A 49 -5.67 11.46 2.55
C SER A 49 -6.38 10.74 3.69
N ILE A 50 -7.34 11.42 4.31
CA ILE A 50 -8.03 10.93 5.50
C ILE A 50 -9.41 10.43 5.12
N GLY A 51 -9.66 9.13 5.35
CA GLY A 51 -10.93 8.48 5.05
C GLY A 51 -11.04 8.00 3.60
N HIS A 52 -12.03 7.17 3.36
CA HIS A 52 -12.20 6.46 2.09
C HIS A 52 -12.37 7.42 0.89
N ASN A 53 -13.16 8.48 1.05
CA ASN A 53 -13.39 9.43 -0.05
C ASN A 53 -12.11 10.16 -0.46
N ALA A 54 -11.30 10.60 0.51
CA ALA A 54 -10.05 11.30 0.23
C ALA A 54 -9.02 10.37 -0.40
N ILE A 55 -8.94 9.11 0.07
CA ILE A 55 -8.06 8.10 -0.52
C ILE A 55 -8.47 7.82 -1.96
N ARG A 56 -9.77 7.70 -2.22
CA ARG A 56 -10.29 7.50 -3.57
C ARG A 56 -9.96 8.68 -4.49
N GLN A 57 -10.12 9.91 -4.02
CA GLN A 57 -9.75 11.10 -4.78
C GLN A 57 -8.27 11.13 -5.15
N PHE A 58 -7.40 10.74 -4.21
CA PHE A 58 -5.97 10.61 -4.47
C PHE A 58 -5.69 9.61 -5.60
N LEU A 59 -6.34 8.47 -5.57
CA LEU A 59 -6.17 7.43 -6.59
C LEU A 59 -6.71 7.87 -7.95
N ASP A 60 -7.86 8.52 -7.98
CA ASP A 60 -8.50 8.99 -9.22
C ASP A 60 -7.67 10.07 -9.92
N ALA A 61 -6.83 10.80 -9.19
CA ALA A 61 -5.92 11.79 -9.73
C ALA A 61 -4.67 11.18 -10.40
N ARG A 62 -4.44 9.87 -10.28
CA ARG A 62 -3.30 9.22 -10.93
C ARG A 62 -3.44 9.29 -12.45
N PRO A 63 -2.35 9.56 -13.19
CA PRO A 63 -2.40 9.59 -14.65
C PRO A 63 -2.91 8.27 -15.24
N THR A 64 -3.88 8.34 -16.15
CA THR A 64 -4.54 7.17 -16.72
C THR A 64 -3.63 6.25 -17.52
N GLY A 65 -2.58 6.81 -18.14
CA GLY A 65 -1.61 6.04 -18.93
C GLY A 65 -0.45 5.46 -18.11
N ARG A 66 -0.43 5.68 -16.80
CA ARG A 66 0.67 5.18 -15.97
C ARG A 66 0.51 3.69 -15.68
N VAL A 67 1.56 2.92 -15.94
CA VAL A 67 1.68 1.52 -15.55
C VAL A 67 2.66 1.44 -14.39
N THR A 68 2.28 0.79 -13.31
CA THR A 68 3.13 0.61 -12.12
C THR A 68 3.20 -0.85 -11.72
N ARG A 69 4.31 -1.19 -11.06
CA ARG A 69 4.44 -2.44 -10.29
C ARG A 69 5.12 -2.13 -8.98
N HIS A 70 4.46 -2.49 -7.90
CA HIS A 70 4.98 -2.39 -6.54
C HIS A 70 5.42 -3.77 -6.09
N ILE A 71 6.69 -3.92 -5.75
CA ILE A 71 7.25 -5.17 -5.23
C ILE A 71 7.53 -4.95 -3.75
N CYS A 72 6.67 -5.48 -2.89
CA CYS A 72 6.78 -5.32 -1.44
C CYS A 72 7.58 -6.47 -0.82
N SER A 73 8.43 -6.13 0.14
CA SER A 73 9.26 -7.10 0.85
C SER A 73 9.66 -6.57 2.23
N ASN A 74 10.46 -7.34 2.97
CA ASN A 74 11.00 -6.97 4.28
C ASN A 74 9.89 -6.58 5.27
N MET A 75 8.86 -7.42 5.34
CA MET A 75 7.69 -7.15 6.16
C MET A 75 7.94 -7.53 7.61
N ARG A 76 7.57 -6.63 8.53
CA ARG A 76 7.64 -6.85 9.97
C ARG A 76 6.37 -6.30 10.61
N PHE A 77 5.79 -7.07 11.52
CA PHE A 77 4.56 -6.70 12.22
C PHE A 77 4.67 -7.02 13.70
N GLU A 78 4.08 -6.17 14.53
CA GLU A 78 4.06 -6.33 15.98
C GLU A 78 2.70 -5.95 16.53
N LEU A 79 2.09 -6.86 17.29
CA LEU A 79 0.89 -6.53 18.07
C LEU A 79 1.26 -5.53 19.17
N THR A 80 0.49 -4.46 19.26
CA THR A 80 0.65 -3.41 20.30
C THR A 80 -0.52 -3.40 21.28
N GLY A 81 -1.56 -4.15 20.99
CA GLY A 81 -2.75 -4.29 21.83
C GLY A 81 -3.64 -5.40 21.30
N ALA A 82 -4.81 -5.57 21.88
CA ALA A 82 -5.76 -6.62 21.47
C ALA A 82 -6.24 -6.41 20.02
N ASP A 83 -6.36 -5.17 19.60
CA ASP A 83 -6.90 -4.78 18.30
C ASP A 83 -6.01 -3.79 17.54
N THR A 84 -4.77 -3.62 17.97
CA THR A 84 -3.81 -2.69 17.35
C THR A 84 -2.49 -3.39 17.04
N ALA A 85 -1.86 -2.96 15.95
CA ALA A 85 -0.54 -3.44 15.55
C ALA A 85 0.20 -2.33 14.81
N THR A 86 1.51 -2.47 14.76
CA THR A 86 2.38 -1.65 13.91
C THR A 86 3.13 -2.56 12.94
N GLY A 87 3.63 -1.96 11.86
CA GLY A 87 4.45 -2.71 10.92
C GLY A 87 5.24 -1.82 10.00
N THR A 88 6.19 -2.44 9.33
CA THR A 88 6.98 -1.81 8.27
C THR A 88 7.13 -2.78 7.12
N CYS A 89 7.23 -2.25 5.92
CA CYS A 89 7.71 -3.00 4.77
C CYS A 89 8.40 -2.06 3.79
N SER A 90 9.27 -2.61 2.96
CA SER A 90 9.91 -1.86 1.89
C SER A 90 9.27 -2.22 0.56
N ALA A 91 9.30 -1.30 -0.41
CA ALA A 91 8.84 -1.58 -1.75
C ALA A 91 9.73 -0.96 -2.81
N LEU A 92 9.85 -1.68 -3.91
CA LEU A 92 10.36 -1.15 -5.17
C LEU A 92 9.14 -0.78 -6.03
N MET A 93 9.13 0.42 -6.59
CA MET A 93 8.09 0.84 -7.51
C MET A 93 8.68 1.14 -8.87
N TYR A 94 8.30 0.32 -9.85
CA TYR A 94 8.58 0.56 -11.27
C TYR A 94 7.39 1.28 -11.87
N GLN A 95 7.66 2.29 -12.71
CA GLN A 95 6.61 2.99 -13.42
C GLN A 95 7.04 3.34 -14.84
N ALA A 96 6.07 3.33 -15.73
CA ALA A 96 6.22 3.76 -17.11
C ALA A 96 4.91 4.39 -17.58
N SER A 97 4.98 5.23 -18.60
CA SER A 97 3.79 5.67 -19.31
C SER A 97 3.40 4.57 -20.28
N ALA A 98 2.14 4.11 -20.21
CA ALA A 98 1.64 3.10 -21.14
C ALA A 98 1.67 3.65 -22.56
N ALA A 99 2.17 2.84 -23.49
CA ALA A 99 1.78 2.97 -24.88
C ALA A 99 0.26 2.73 -24.97
N THR A 100 -0.34 3.07 -26.11
CA THR A 100 -1.80 3.07 -26.34
C THR A 100 -2.52 1.75 -26.10
N ASP A 101 -1.82 0.67 -25.80
CA ASP A 101 -2.37 -0.65 -25.47
C ASP A 101 -1.81 -1.13 -24.14
N ALA A 102 -2.64 -1.07 -23.08
CA ALA A 102 -2.27 -1.44 -21.71
C ALA A 102 -1.99 -2.95 -21.53
N GLN A 103 -2.41 -3.79 -22.47
CA GLN A 103 -2.13 -5.24 -22.45
C GLN A 103 -0.82 -5.58 -23.15
N ARG A 104 -0.21 -4.62 -23.82
CA ARG A 104 1.04 -4.82 -24.49
C ARG A 104 2.20 -4.89 -23.50
N LEU A 105 3.15 -5.78 -23.76
CA LEU A 105 4.39 -5.85 -23.01
C LEU A 105 5.10 -4.49 -23.03
N GLN A 106 5.32 -3.93 -21.84
CA GLN A 106 6.01 -2.65 -21.69
C GLN A 106 7.53 -2.85 -21.76
N PRO A 107 8.27 -1.94 -22.37
CA PRO A 107 9.74 -1.95 -22.25
C PRO A 107 10.12 -1.68 -20.77
N LEU A 108 11.27 -2.18 -20.35
CA LEU A 108 11.80 -1.85 -19.03
C LEU A 108 11.98 -0.33 -18.91
N PRO A 109 11.57 0.26 -17.77
CA PRO A 109 11.81 1.69 -17.56
C PRO A 109 13.30 2.02 -17.62
N ALA A 110 13.64 3.15 -18.24
CA ALA A 110 15.02 3.60 -18.34
C ALA A 110 15.61 4.05 -17.00
N SER A 111 14.77 4.52 -16.08
CA SER A 111 15.20 4.94 -14.75
C SER A 111 15.12 3.78 -13.75
N ALA A 112 15.95 3.83 -12.70
CA ALA A 112 15.89 2.92 -11.58
C ALA A 112 14.51 3.00 -10.88
N PRO A 113 14.07 1.94 -10.19
CA PRO A 113 12.83 2.00 -9.43
C PRO A 113 12.97 2.98 -8.26
N MET A 114 11.84 3.56 -7.87
CA MET A 114 11.74 4.25 -6.59
C MET A 114 11.81 3.23 -5.47
N VAL A 115 12.52 3.54 -4.39
CA VAL A 115 12.56 2.72 -3.18
C VAL A 115 11.83 3.46 -2.07
N VAL A 116 10.85 2.82 -1.49
CA VAL A 116 10.06 3.39 -0.40
C VAL A 116 10.01 2.44 0.79
N ASP A 117 9.85 3.03 1.98
CA ASP A 117 9.46 2.29 3.17
C ASP A 117 8.04 2.71 3.55
N TYR A 118 7.22 1.72 3.86
CA TYR A 118 5.92 1.95 4.48
C TYR A 118 6.06 1.78 5.98
N VAL A 119 5.56 2.75 6.73
CA VAL A 119 5.45 2.70 8.18
C VAL A 119 3.97 2.73 8.52
N ASP A 120 3.49 1.68 9.15
CA ASP A 120 2.07 1.41 9.24
C ASP A 120 1.58 1.25 10.67
N ASP A 121 0.39 1.77 10.91
CA ASP A 121 -0.47 1.40 12.03
C ASP A 121 -1.66 0.60 11.49
N TYR A 122 -1.99 -0.48 12.18
CA TYR A 122 -3.09 -1.37 11.81
C TYR A 122 -4.11 -1.44 12.93
N VAL A 123 -5.36 -1.70 12.57
CA VAL A 123 -6.46 -1.89 13.51
C VAL A 123 -7.26 -3.14 13.11
N LEU A 124 -7.62 -3.94 14.12
CA LEU A 124 -8.52 -5.08 13.93
C LEU A 124 -9.96 -4.59 13.99
N THR A 125 -10.68 -4.81 12.91
CA THR A 125 -12.10 -4.46 12.76
C THR A 125 -12.97 -5.73 12.71
N GLY A 126 -14.28 -5.56 12.66
CA GLY A 126 -15.19 -6.68 12.43
C GLY A 126 -14.97 -7.40 11.11
N SER A 127 -14.31 -6.76 10.15
CA SER A 127 -13.97 -7.32 8.82
C SER A 127 -12.51 -7.77 8.72
N GLY A 128 -11.79 -7.86 9.83
CA GLY A 128 -10.38 -8.23 9.88
C GLY A 128 -9.46 -7.03 10.07
N TRP A 129 -8.17 -7.28 9.93
CA TRP A 129 -7.17 -6.23 10.05
C TRP A 129 -7.24 -5.26 8.87
N LYS A 130 -7.05 -3.97 9.17
CA LYS A 130 -7.07 -2.88 8.18
C LYS A 130 -5.93 -1.92 8.44
N PHE A 131 -5.50 -1.20 7.40
CA PHE A 131 -4.64 -0.03 7.61
C PHE A 131 -5.41 1.04 8.38
N LYS A 132 -4.86 1.47 9.50
CA LYS A 132 -5.31 2.67 10.20
C LYS A 132 -4.56 3.89 9.67
N HIS A 133 -3.25 3.74 9.46
CA HIS A 133 -2.40 4.78 8.88
C HIS A 133 -1.28 4.09 8.13
N ARG A 134 -1.19 4.34 6.83
CA ARG A 134 -0.02 3.94 6.04
C ARG A 134 0.75 5.19 5.63
N ASN A 135 2.00 5.30 6.09
CA ASN A 135 2.88 6.42 5.73
C ASN A 135 3.96 5.92 4.77
N THR A 136 3.98 6.51 3.58
CA THR A 136 4.99 6.21 2.55
C THR A 136 6.17 7.14 2.71
N LYS A 137 7.34 6.58 2.98
CA LYS A 137 8.61 7.32 3.08
C LYS A 137 9.47 6.97 1.89
N VAL A 138 9.78 7.96 1.06
CA VAL A 138 10.66 7.77 -0.09
C VAL A 138 12.10 7.71 0.41
N VAL A 139 12.78 6.60 0.12
CA VAL A 139 14.20 6.39 0.47
C VAL A 139 15.09 6.79 -0.68
N PHE A 140 14.79 6.28 -1.88
CA PHE A 140 15.50 6.63 -3.12
C PHE A 140 14.48 6.98 -4.21
N SER A 141 14.72 8.07 -4.87
CA SER A 141 13.96 8.50 -6.04
C SER A 141 14.90 8.65 -7.23
N PRO A 142 14.49 8.27 -8.44
CA PRO A 142 15.27 8.57 -9.64
C PRO A 142 15.56 10.05 -9.75
N ALA A 143 16.78 10.36 -10.19
CA ALA A 143 17.22 11.74 -10.39
C ALA A 143 16.47 12.41 -11.54
#